data_8a650137242aaaa71052eaaf368232ea
#
_entry.id   8a650137242aaaa71052eaaf368232ea
#
_cell.length_a   1.000
_cell.length_b   1.000
_cell.length_c   1.000
_cell.angle_alpha   90.00
_cell.angle_beta   90.00
_cell.angle_gamma   90.00
#
_symmetry.space_group_name_H-M   'P 1'
#
loop_
_entity.id
_entity.type
_entity.pdbx_description
1 polymer ?
#
loop_
_entity_poly.entity_id
_entity_poly.type
_entity_poly.pdbx_seq_one_letter_code
_entity_poly.pdbx_strand_id
1 'polypeptide(L)'
;MLCALFEEQHSEFISRSGLYRYRVGDVLQVTGFYNRAPQFKFICRRNMILSVDSDKTNEEDLHNSVTRAKKILENRNYLLLEYTSCTDTSTVPGHYVLFWEIKSTCEGATPCVPLDAQLLESCCIAVEEALDYVYRRCRAHDRSIGPLEIRLVEAGAFDDLMDLLVSQGSSINQYKTPRCIESGPALRLLNSRVTGSFFSPRDPEWTV
;
A
#
# COMPACT_ATOMS: atom_id res chain seq x y z
N MET A 1 34.02 -0.27 0.41
CA MET A 1 32.70 -0.77 0.81
C MET A 1 32.00 -1.17 -0.47
N LEU A 2 32.18 -2.43 -0.93
CA LEU A 2 31.62 -2.93 -2.18
C LEU A 2 30.13 -3.23 -1.96
N CYS A 3 29.26 -2.40 -2.51
CA CYS A 3 27.87 -2.73 -2.71
C CYS A 3 27.82 -3.68 -3.92
N ALA A 4 27.87 -4.99 -3.67
CA ALA A 4 27.59 -5.96 -4.71
C ALA A 4 26.08 -5.97 -4.92
N LEU A 5 25.62 -5.23 -5.91
CA LEU A 5 24.35 -5.45 -6.57
C LEU A 5 24.42 -6.84 -7.23
N PHE A 6 23.94 -7.85 -6.55
CA PHE A 6 23.68 -9.12 -7.18
C PHE A 6 22.40 -8.98 -8.00
N GLU A 7 22.60 -8.84 -9.31
CA GLU A 7 21.58 -9.07 -10.33
C GLU A 7 20.84 -10.37 -10.05
N GLU A 8 19.51 -10.26 -10.05
CA GLU A 8 18.51 -11.26 -10.39
C GLU A 8 18.88 -12.75 -10.27
N GLN A 9 19.23 -13.21 -9.08
CA GLN A 9 19.05 -14.62 -8.80
C GLN A 9 17.67 -14.81 -8.18
N HIS A 10 16.78 -15.38 -8.96
CA HIS A 10 15.48 -15.85 -8.53
C HIS A 10 15.69 -16.83 -7.38
N SER A 11 15.38 -16.42 -6.15
CA SER A 11 15.42 -17.34 -5.00
C SER A 11 14.31 -18.38 -5.16
N GLU A 12 14.70 -19.56 -5.67
CA GLU A 12 13.82 -20.71 -5.76
C GLU A 12 13.92 -21.48 -4.45
N PHE A 13 12.86 -21.53 -3.68
CA PHE A 13 12.79 -22.36 -2.48
C PHE A 13 12.13 -23.70 -2.78
N ILE A 14 12.78 -24.79 -2.34
CA ILE A 14 12.18 -26.12 -2.33
C ILE A 14 11.53 -26.30 -0.96
N SER A 15 10.20 -26.41 -0.91
CA SER A 15 9.52 -26.70 0.34
C SER A 15 9.71 -28.14 0.78
N ARG A 16 9.76 -28.42 2.10
CA ARG A 16 9.84 -29.79 2.65
C ARG A 16 8.66 -30.67 2.29
N SER A 17 7.55 -30.09 1.86
CA SER A 17 6.33 -30.80 1.44
C SER A 17 6.37 -31.33 0.01
N GLY A 18 7.53 -31.34 -0.64
CA GLY A 18 7.70 -31.90 -2.00
C GLY A 18 7.07 -31.06 -3.08
N LEU A 19 6.67 -29.83 -2.78
CA LEU A 19 6.16 -28.89 -3.74
C LEU A 19 7.31 -28.14 -4.42
N TYR A 20 7.18 -28.02 -5.70
CA TYR A 20 8.07 -27.51 -6.71
C TYR A 20 8.70 -26.17 -6.40
N ARG A 21 9.78 -25.84 -7.10
CA ARG A 21 10.39 -24.52 -7.15
C ARG A 21 9.35 -23.46 -7.50
N TYR A 22 9.18 -22.44 -6.67
CA TYR A 22 8.37 -21.28 -6.99
C TYR A 22 9.13 -19.99 -6.69
N ARG A 23 8.84 -18.96 -7.46
CA ARG A 23 9.40 -17.63 -7.21
C ARG A 23 8.68 -17.00 -6.04
N VAL A 24 9.41 -16.80 -4.93
CA VAL A 24 8.84 -16.17 -3.73
C VAL A 24 8.61 -14.66 -3.95
N GLY A 25 9.41 -14.05 -4.83
CA GLY A 25 9.35 -12.60 -5.09
C GLY A 25 9.98 -11.75 -4.00
N ASP A 26 10.66 -12.36 -3.04
CA ASP A 26 11.35 -11.63 -1.98
C ASP A 26 12.73 -11.16 -2.44
N VAL A 27 13.09 -9.92 -2.10
CA VAL A 27 14.43 -9.37 -2.26
C VAL A 27 15.17 -9.56 -0.95
N LEU A 28 16.27 -10.31 -1.01
CA LEU A 28 17.07 -10.66 0.15
C LEU A 28 18.48 -10.10 -0.01
N GLN A 29 19.02 -9.52 1.05
CA GLN A 29 20.41 -9.10 1.13
C GLN A 29 21.24 -10.17 1.82
N VAL A 30 22.34 -10.62 1.18
CA VAL A 30 23.31 -11.50 1.86
C VAL A 30 24.06 -10.69 2.90
N THR A 31 23.94 -11.08 4.17
CA THR A 31 24.59 -10.42 5.31
C THR A 31 25.83 -11.15 5.81
N GLY A 32 26.02 -12.39 5.38
CA GLY A 32 27.15 -13.22 5.80
C GLY A 32 26.96 -14.68 5.41
N PHE A 33 27.82 -15.54 5.96
CA PHE A 33 27.76 -16.98 5.76
C PHE A 33 27.92 -17.70 7.10
N TYR A 34 27.11 -18.74 7.28
CA TYR A 34 27.35 -19.74 8.31
C TYR A 34 27.88 -21.01 7.62
N ASN A 35 29.16 -21.28 7.79
CA ASN A 35 29.87 -22.26 6.95
C ASN A 35 29.76 -21.91 5.46
N ARG A 36 29.04 -22.76 4.68
CA ARG A 36 28.74 -22.54 3.26
C ARG A 36 27.32 -22.03 3.00
N ALA A 37 26.51 -21.91 4.03
CA ALA A 37 25.13 -21.43 3.88
C ALA A 37 25.08 -19.90 4.01
N PRO A 38 24.54 -19.18 3.02
CA PRO A 38 24.39 -17.73 3.10
C PRO A 38 23.33 -17.37 4.13
N GLN A 39 23.61 -16.30 4.88
CA GLN A 39 22.67 -15.65 5.80
C GLN A 39 22.03 -14.47 5.07
N PHE A 40 20.71 -14.35 5.18
CA PHE A 40 19.94 -13.34 4.48
C PHE A 40 19.23 -12.41 5.45
N LYS A 41 19.18 -11.14 5.07
CA LYS A 41 18.26 -10.15 5.63
C LYS A 41 17.17 -9.90 4.60
N PHE A 42 15.91 -9.98 4.99
CA PHE A 42 14.78 -9.59 4.15
C PHE A 42 14.82 -8.08 3.93
N ILE A 43 14.68 -7.64 2.69
CA ILE A 43 14.64 -6.22 2.31
C ILE A 43 13.21 -5.83 1.94
N CYS A 44 12.63 -6.46 0.92
CA CYS A 44 11.27 -6.13 0.45
C CYS A 44 10.71 -7.29 -0.40
N ARG A 45 9.45 -7.16 -0.80
CA ARG A 45 8.85 -7.96 -1.87
C ARG A 45 8.90 -7.21 -3.20
N ARG A 46 9.33 -7.89 -4.26
CA ARG A 46 9.49 -7.31 -5.59
C ARG A 46 8.16 -6.90 -6.25
N ASN A 47 7.06 -7.52 -5.86
CA ASN A 47 5.77 -7.41 -6.55
C ASN A 47 4.84 -6.31 -6.03
N MET A 48 5.37 -5.35 -5.25
CA MET A 48 4.52 -4.33 -4.63
C MET A 48 5.11 -2.93 -4.89
N ILE A 49 5.11 -2.54 -6.14
CA ILE A 49 5.53 -1.20 -6.55
C ILE A 49 4.32 -0.51 -7.17
N LEU A 50 3.87 0.58 -6.56
CA LEU A 50 3.00 1.54 -7.21
C LEU A 50 3.85 2.40 -8.13
N SER A 51 3.41 2.59 -9.36
CA SER A 51 4.04 3.46 -10.33
C SER A 51 3.02 3.92 -11.35
N VAL A 52 2.98 5.20 -11.62
CA VAL A 52 2.14 5.81 -12.68
C VAL A 52 3.03 6.27 -13.83
N ASP A 53 4.16 6.87 -13.51
CA ASP A 53 5.13 7.39 -14.49
C ASP A 53 6.54 6.88 -14.17
N SER A 54 7.44 7.75 -13.80
CA SER A 54 8.81 7.41 -13.41
C SER A 54 8.97 7.16 -11.90
N ASP A 55 7.95 7.46 -11.13
CA ASP A 55 7.85 7.19 -9.70
C ASP A 55 7.84 5.68 -9.43
N LYS A 56 8.38 5.29 -8.28
CA LYS A 56 8.36 3.89 -7.81
C LYS A 56 8.22 3.86 -6.30
N THR A 57 7.00 3.59 -5.85
CA THR A 57 6.71 3.47 -4.41
C THR A 57 6.70 2.00 -4.01
N ASN A 58 7.61 1.60 -3.12
CA ASN A 58 7.66 0.27 -2.55
C ASN A 58 6.72 0.13 -1.35
N GLU A 59 6.57 -1.10 -0.82
CA GLU A 59 5.68 -1.38 0.31
C GLU A 59 6.08 -0.62 1.58
N GLU A 60 7.38 -0.49 1.86
CA GLU A 60 7.88 0.19 3.07
C GLU A 60 7.57 1.69 3.02
N ASP A 61 7.80 2.33 1.88
CA ASP A 61 7.51 3.75 1.69
C ASP A 61 6.01 4.01 1.79
N LEU A 62 5.20 3.15 1.17
CA LEU A 62 3.74 3.22 1.26
C LEU A 62 3.27 3.04 2.71
N HIS A 63 3.79 2.03 3.42
CA HIS A 63 3.44 1.77 4.81
C HIS A 63 3.80 2.96 5.72
N ASN A 64 4.99 3.52 5.55
CA ASN A 64 5.44 4.68 6.30
C ASN A 64 4.55 5.91 6.03
N SER A 65 4.15 6.10 4.78
CA SER A 65 3.28 7.20 4.37
C SER A 65 1.87 7.06 4.96
N VAL A 66 1.28 5.88 4.86
CA VAL A 66 -0.02 5.58 5.48
C VAL A 66 0.05 5.70 7.01
N THR A 67 1.16 5.28 7.64
CA THR A 67 1.33 5.40 9.10
C THR A 67 1.34 6.86 9.57
N ARG A 68 1.85 7.81 8.75
CA ARG A 68 1.78 9.24 9.07
C ARG A 68 0.34 9.75 9.02
N ALA A 69 -0.39 9.39 7.97
CA ALA A 69 -1.79 9.79 7.82
C ALA A 69 -2.71 9.15 8.89
N LYS A 70 -2.42 7.90 9.28
CA LYS A 70 -3.12 7.21 10.37
C LYS A 70 -3.13 8.01 11.68
N LYS A 71 -2.03 8.69 12.03
CA LYS A 71 -1.96 9.53 13.24
C LYS A 71 -2.96 10.69 13.22
N ILE A 72 -3.29 11.21 12.03
CA ILE A 72 -4.29 12.27 11.86
C ILE A 72 -5.68 11.72 12.20
N LEU A 73 -5.99 10.50 11.76
CA LEU A 73 -7.25 9.81 12.10
C LEU A 73 -7.34 9.53 13.61
N GLU A 74 -6.27 9.00 14.20
CA GLU A 74 -6.22 8.66 15.63
C GLU A 74 -6.49 9.88 16.51
N ASN A 75 -5.98 11.05 16.14
CA ASN A 75 -6.23 12.32 16.84
C ASN A 75 -7.71 12.78 16.78
N ARG A 76 -8.50 12.17 15.92
CA ARG A 76 -9.94 12.45 15.74
C ARG A 76 -10.82 11.27 16.17
N ASN A 77 -10.27 10.32 16.91
CA ASN A 77 -10.96 9.12 17.40
C ASN A 77 -11.42 8.19 16.26
N TYR A 78 -10.62 8.08 15.21
CA TYR A 78 -10.81 7.11 14.15
C TYR A 78 -9.63 6.14 14.07
N LEU A 79 -9.89 4.88 13.76
CA LEU A 79 -8.91 3.84 13.58
C LEU A 79 -8.96 3.35 12.13
N LEU A 80 -7.82 3.38 11.45
CA LEU A 80 -7.65 2.68 10.20
C LEU A 80 -7.50 1.17 10.50
N LEU A 81 -8.49 0.38 10.12
CA LEU A 81 -8.51 -1.06 10.34
C LEU A 81 -7.61 -1.77 9.35
N GLU A 82 -7.80 -1.47 8.06
CA GLU A 82 -7.04 -2.11 6.99
C GLU A 82 -6.95 -1.17 5.78
N TYR A 83 -5.95 -1.42 4.92
CA TYR A 83 -5.80 -0.70 3.67
C TYR A 83 -5.14 -1.55 2.59
N THR A 84 -5.42 -1.18 1.34
CA THR A 84 -4.70 -1.62 0.14
C THR A 84 -4.62 -0.47 -0.85
N SER A 85 -3.87 -0.65 -1.91
CA SER A 85 -3.64 0.39 -2.91
C SER A 85 -3.76 -0.16 -4.33
N CYS A 86 -3.95 0.73 -5.27
CA CYS A 86 -3.79 0.47 -6.69
C CYS A 86 -3.39 1.76 -7.42
N THR A 87 -3.05 1.63 -8.70
CA THR A 87 -2.96 2.77 -9.61
C THR A 87 -4.23 2.86 -10.44
N ASP A 88 -4.78 4.07 -10.57
CA ASP A 88 -5.88 4.35 -11.50
C ASP A 88 -5.32 5.10 -12.70
N THR A 89 -5.32 4.44 -13.84
CA THR A 89 -4.86 4.99 -15.12
C THR A 89 -6.02 5.27 -16.08
N SER A 90 -7.25 5.29 -15.58
CA SER A 90 -8.44 5.61 -16.37
C SER A 90 -8.50 7.09 -16.78
N THR A 91 -7.75 7.93 -16.07
CA THR A 91 -7.55 9.36 -16.37
C THR A 91 -6.10 9.64 -16.76
N VAL A 92 -5.88 10.79 -17.42
CA VAL A 92 -4.52 11.28 -17.72
C VAL A 92 -4.39 12.67 -17.10
N PRO A 93 -3.45 12.82 -16.16
CA PRO A 93 -2.54 11.82 -15.59
C PRO A 93 -3.27 10.79 -14.71
N GLY A 94 -2.71 9.57 -14.65
CA GLY A 94 -3.13 8.57 -13.69
C GLY A 94 -2.73 8.97 -12.26
N HIS A 95 -3.24 8.25 -11.26
CA HIS A 95 -2.98 8.58 -9.86
C HIS A 95 -2.98 7.34 -8.96
N TYR A 96 -2.49 7.51 -7.72
CA TYR A 96 -2.55 6.48 -6.68
C TYR A 96 -3.91 6.50 -6.00
N VAL A 97 -4.45 5.31 -5.74
CA VAL A 97 -5.68 5.09 -5.01
C VAL A 97 -5.38 4.24 -3.78
N LEU A 98 -5.86 4.67 -2.62
CA LEU A 98 -5.81 3.93 -1.37
C LEU A 98 -7.22 3.56 -0.93
N PHE A 99 -7.53 2.27 -0.82
CA PHE A 99 -8.78 1.80 -0.20
C PHE A 99 -8.57 1.70 1.31
N TRP A 100 -9.40 2.39 2.09
CA TRP A 100 -9.31 2.44 3.54
C TRP A 100 -10.60 1.96 4.19
N GLU A 101 -10.48 1.01 5.12
CA GLU A 101 -11.55 0.66 6.05
C GLU A 101 -11.30 1.34 7.39
N ILE A 102 -12.22 2.20 7.83
CA ILE A 102 -12.07 3.04 9.01
C ILE A 102 -13.19 2.75 10.00
N LYS A 103 -12.84 2.72 11.29
CA LYS A 103 -13.77 2.56 12.39
C LYS A 103 -13.67 3.75 13.36
N SER A 104 -14.81 4.27 13.81
CA SER A 104 -14.85 5.20 14.95
C SER A 104 -14.50 4.48 16.26
N THR A 105 -13.69 5.10 17.09
CA THR A 105 -13.35 4.60 18.43
C THR A 105 -14.21 5.26 19.52
N CYS A 106 -15.15 6.16 19.15
CA CYS A 106 -16.06 6.77 20.12
C CYS A 106 -17.05 5.71 20.62
N GLU A 107 -16.99 5.40 21.91
CA GLU A 107 -17.97 4.58 22.60
C GLU A 107 -18.91 5.50 23.41
N GLY A 108 -20.22 5.32 23.24
CA GLY A 108 -21.24 5.96 24.07
C GLY A 108 -21.49 7.42 23.76
N ALA A 109 -21.82 8.23 24.81
CA ALA A 109 -22.35 9.60 24.73
C ALA A 109 -21.30 10.68 24.33
N THR A 110 -20.07 10.33 24.03
CA THR A 110 -19.06 11.32 23.61
C THR A 110 -19.31 11.66 22.13
N PRO A 111 -19.59 12.94 21.79
CA PRO A 111 -19.78 13.31 20.40
C PRO A 111 -18.50 13.05 19.61
N CYS A 112 -18.56 12.09 18.70
CA CYS A 112 -17.50 11.87 17.75
C CYS A 112 -17.51 13.01 16.73
N VAL A 113 -16.35 13.62 16.48
CA VAL A 113 -16.22 14.55 15.36
C VAL A 113 -16.56 13.78 14.09
N PRO A 114 -17.50 14.21 13.26
CA PRO A 114 -17.84 13.51 12.04
C PRO A 114 -16.60 13.27 11.16
N LEU A 115 -16.54 12.12 10.50
CA LEU A 115 -15.54 11.86 9.47
C LEU A 115 -15.89 12.76 8.28
N ASP A 116 -15.25 13.91 8.21
CA ASP A 116 -15.50 14.91 7.18
C ASP A 116 -14.48 14.83 6.01
N ALA A 117 -14.81 15.50 4.92
CA ALA A 117 -13.96 15.54 3.75
C ALA A 117 -12.59 16.16 4.06
N GLN A 118 -12.55 17.22 4.89
CA GLN A 118 -11.31 17.93 5.21
C GLN A 118 -10.32 17.03 5.96
N LEU A 119 -10.80 16.14 6.82
CA LEU A 119 -9.97 15.19 7.54
C LEU A 119 -9.31 14.20 6.55
N LEU A 120 -10.09 13.67 5.62
CA LEU A 120 -9.59 12.70 4.63
C LEU A 120 -8.70 13.35 3.58
N GLU A 121 -9.02 14.57 3.14
CA GLU A 121 -8.14 15.38 2.29
C GLU A 121 -6.80 15.68 2.99
N SER A 122 -6.83 15.94 4.31
CA SER A 122 -5.61 16.11 5.12
C SER A 122 -4.80 14.80 5.21
N CYS A 123 -5.47 13.65 5.21
CA CYS A 123 -4.80 12.36 5.14
C CYS A 123 -4.17 12.13 3.77
N CYS A 124 -4.85 12.48 2.67
CA CYS A 124 -4.30 12.37 1.32
C CYS A 124 -3.00 13.14 1.18
N ILE A 125 -2.97 14.42 1.56
CA ILE A 125 -1.76 15.24 1.46
C ILE A 125 -0.65 14.73 2.40
N ALA A 126 -0.98 14.23 3.59
CA ALA A 126 0.00 13.67 4.51
C ALA A 126 0.66 12.38 3.95
N VAL A 127 -0.08 11.57 3.19
CA VAL A 127 0.50 10.44 2.45
C VAL A 127 1.44 10.95 1.37
N GLU A 128 1.01 11.88 0.50
CA GLU A 128 1.82 12.41 -0.58
C GLU A 128 3.12 13.06 -0.09
N GLU A 129 3.06 13.84 1.00
CA GLU A 129 4.22 14.50 1.61
C GLU A 129 5.20 13.50 2.27
N ALA A 130 4.74 12.29 2.57
CA ALA A 130 5.57 11.24 3.13
C ALA A 130 6.20 10.32 2.07
N LEU A 131 5.70 10.35 0.84
CA LEU A 131 6.29 9.63 -0.28
C LEU A 131 7.62 10.25 -0.70
N ASP A 132 8.36 9.53 -1.52
CA ASP A 132 9.71 9.91 -1.91
C ASP A 132 9.75 11.19 -2.77
N TYR A 133 10.97 11.67 -2.99
CA TYR A 133 11.22 12.87 -3.79
C TYR A 133 10.72 12.74 -5.23
N VAL A 134 10.87 11.54 -5.84
CA VAL A 134 10.49 11.33 -7.26
C VAL A 134 8.97 11.44 -7.41
N TYR A 135 8.20 10.79 -6.52
CA TYR A 135 6.74 10.93 -6.51
C TYR A 135 6.33 12.41 -6.39
N ARG A 136 6.86 13.12 -5.38
CA ARG A 136 6.50 14.52 -5.13
C ARG A 136 6.86 15.43 -6.29
N ARG A 137 7.99 15.18 -6.96
CA ARG A 137 8.37 15.88 -8.18
C ARG A 137 7.39 15.61 -9.32
N CYS A 138 7.07 14.34 -9.61
CA CYS A 138 6.12 13.95 -10.65
C CYS A 138 4.74 14.59 -10.39
N ARG A 139 4.34 14.69 -9.11
CA ARG A 139 3.07 15.25 -8.69
C ARG A 139 3.04 16.78 -8.79
N ALA A 140 4.03 17.47 -8.22
CA ALA A 140 4.01 18.93 -8.05
C ALA A 140 4.63 19.69 -9.23
N HIS A 141 5.69 19.16 -9.84
CA HIS A 141 6.44 19.84 -10.90
C HIS A 141 6.10 19.29 -12.29
N ASP A 142 6.32 18.01 -12.52
CA ASP A 142 6.19 17.40 -13.85
C ASP A 142 4.72 17.22 -14.26
N ARG A 143 3.78 17.22 -13.30
CA ARG A 143 2.34 17.03 -13.50
C ARG A 143 2.00 15.72 -14.19
N SER A 144 2.87 14.73 -14.08
CA SER A 144 2.71 13.42 -14.68
C SER A 144 1.90 12.45 -13.81
N ILE A 145 1.65 12.82 -12.53
CA ILE A 145 0.81 12.08 -11.59
C ILE A 145 -0.30 12.99 -11.08
N GLY A 146 -1.54 12.47 -11.06
CA GLY A 146 -2.72 13.14 -10.51
C GLY A 146 -2.74 13.12 -8.97
N PRO A 147 -3.71 13.84 -8.35
CA PRO A 147 -3.88 13.87 -6.89
C PRO A 147 -4.14 12.47 -6.33
N LEU A 148 -3.45 12.12 -5.24
CA LEU A 148 -3.72 10.88 -4.51
C LEU A 148 -5.19 10.84 -4.07
N GLU A 149 -5.82 9.69 -4.24
CA GLU A 149 -7.21 9.44 -3.86
C GLU A 149 -7.28 8.44 -2.70
N ILE A 150 -8.06 8.76 -1.66
CA ILE A 150 -8.49 7.81 -0.64
C ILE A 150 -9.95 7.44 -0.92
N ARG A 151 -10.20 6.16 -1.17
CA ARG A 151 -11.54 5.57 -1.29
C ARG A 151 -11.90 4.90 0.03
N LEU A 152 -12.89 5.43 0.73
CA LEU A 152 -13.44 4.76 1.90
C LEU A 152 -14.28 3.59 1.45
N VAL A 153 -14.11 2.45 2.11
CA VAL A 153 -14.92 1.27 1.88
C VAL A 153 -15.80 0.97 3.10
N GLU A 154 -16.90 0.25 2.85
CA GLU A 154 -17.80 -0.23 3.90
C GLU A 154 -17.07 -1.13 4.89
N ALA A 155 -17.58 -1.17 6.12
CA ALA A 155 -17.10 -2.12 7.13
C ALA A 155 -17.26 -3.57 6.65
N GLY A 156 -16.21 -4.38 6.83
CA GLY A 156 -16.15 -5.77 6.36
C GLY A 156 -15.75 -5.94 4.90
N ALA A 157 -15.42 -4.86 4.17
CA ALA A 157 -14.97 -4.96 2.78
C ALA A 157 -13.67 -5.76 2.65
N PHE A 158 -12.79 -5.67 3.63
CA PHE A 158 -11.54 -6.45 3.66
C PHE A 158 -11.74 -7.90 4.10
N ASP A 159 -12.80 -8.20 4.87
CA ASP A 159 -13.21 -9.59 5.15
C ASP A 159 -13.71 -10.26 3.87
N ASP A 160 -14.56 -9.57 3.09
CA ASP A 160 -15.01 -10.05 1.77
C ASP A 160 -13.83 -10.23 0.79
N LEU A 161 -12.85 -9.35 0.84
CA LEU A 161 -11.62 -9.48 0.04
C LEU A 161 -10.82 -10.72 0.45
N MET A 162 -10.69 -10.99 1.75
CA MET A 162 -10.03 -12.18 2.26
C MET A 162 -10.75 -13.44 1.75
N ASP A 163 -12.07 -13.51 1.87
CA ASP A 163 -12.87 -14.65 1.42
C ASP A 163 -12.73 -14.89 -0.08
N LEU A 164 -12.72 -13.81 -0.88
CA LEU A 164 -12.48 -13.89 -2.31
C LEU A 164 -11.09 -14.48 -2.62
N LEU A 165 -10.03 -13.97 -1.97
CA LEU A 165 -8.66 -14.43 -2.23
C LEU A 165 -8.43 -15.85 -1.73
N VAL A 166 -9.06 -16.26 -0.62
CA VAL A 166 -9.04 -17.63 -0.12
C VAL A 166 -9.76 -18.57 -1.10
N SER A 167 -10.90 -18.17 -1.66
CA SER A 167 -11.61 -18.93 -2.68
C SER A 167 -10.77 -19.12 -3.96
N GLN A 168 -9.84 -18.22 -4.24
CA GLN A 168 -8.90 -18.28 -5.36
C GLN A 168 -7.61 -19.07 -5.04
N GLY A 169 -7.50 -19.66 -3.84
CA GLY A 169 -6.41 -20.55 -3.46
C GLY A 169 -5.41 -19.96 -2.47
N SER A 170 -5.64 -18.78 -1.91
CA SER A 170 -4.82 -18.27 -0.82
C SER A 170 -5.04 -19.10 0.45
N SER A 171 -3.95 -19.35 1.20
CA SER A 171 -4.06 -20.08 2.48
C SER A 171 -4.62 -19.17 3.56
N ILE A 172 -5.73 -19.56 4.17
CA ILE A 172 -6.36 -18.78 5.26
C ILE A 172 -5.41 -18.59 6.46
N ASN A 173 -4.56 -19.59 6.76
CA ASN A 173 -3.62 -19.51 7.89
C ASN A 173 -2.43 -18.59 7.65
N GLN A 174 -2.19 -18.19 6.39
CA GLN A 174 -1.08 -17.34 5.99
C GLN A 174 -1.57 -16.08 5.27
N TYR A 175 -2.88 -15.82 5.33
CA TYR A 175 -3.45 -14.66 4.67
C TYR A 175 -2.85 -13.37 5.24
N LYS A 176 -2.50 -12.50 4.33
CA LYS A 176 -2.16 -11.09 4.59
C LYS A 176 -2.81 -10.28 3.50
N THR A 177 -3.49 -9.23 3.89
CA THR A 177 -4.05 -8.26 2.93
C THR A 177 -2.96 -7.76 1.98
N PRO A 178 -3.10 -7.95 0.66
CA PRO A 178 -2.15 -7.41 -0.30
C PRO A 178 -2.13 -5.89 -0.21
N ARG A 179 -0.95 -5.29 -0.15
CA ARG A 179 -0.80 -3.83 -0.06
C ARG A 179 -1.00 -3.13 -1.41
N CYS A 180 -0.96 -3.89 -2.50
CA CYS A 180 -1.29 -3.42 -3.83
C CYS A 180 -2.14 -4.46 -4.57
N ILE A 181 -3.17 -3.99 -5.26
CA ILE A 181 -4.05 -4.78 -6.13
C ILE A 181 -3.99 -4.16 -7.53
N GLU A 182 -3.49 -4.91 -8.50
CA GLU A 182 -3.32 -4.39 -9.87
C GLU A 182 -4.62 -4.39 -10.67
N SER A 183 -5.40 -5.45 -10.57
CA SER A 183 -6.62 -5.60 -11.38
C SER A 183 -7.47 -6.79 -10.95
N GLY A 184 -8.58 -7.00 -11.63
CA GLY A 184 -9.36 -8.22 -11.55
C GLY A 184 -10.49 -8.20 -10.53
N PRO A 185 -10.93 -9.39 -10.04
CA PRO A 185 -12.09 -9.50 -9.16
C PRO A 185 -11.94 -8.74 -7.85
N ALA A 186 -10.75 -8.72 -7.27
CA ALA A 186 -10.46 -8.03 -6.01
C ALA A 186 -10.69 -6.52 -6.11
N LEU A 187 -10.18 -5.90 -7.19
CA LEU A 187 -10.37 -4.47 -7.43
C LEU A 187 -11.86 -4.13 -7.68
N ARG A 188 -12.58 -4.99 -8.42
CA ARG A 188 -14.03 -4.81 -8.65
C ARG A 188 -14.81 -4.91 -7.34
N LEU A 189 -14.47 -5.87 -6.48
CA LEU A 189 -15.09 -6.02 -5.17
C LEU A 189 -14.90 -4.75 -4.33
N LEU A 190 -13.68 -4.27 -4.17
CA LEU A 190 -13.42 -3.07 -3.38
C LEU A 190 -14.11 -1.83 -3.96
N ASN A 191 -14.08 -1.65 -5.28
CA ASN A 191 -14.78 -0.54 -5.92
C ASN A 191 -16.31 -0.59 -5.71
N SER A 192 -16.90 -1.77 -5.63
CA SER A 192 -18.34 -1.92 -5.35
C SER A 192 -18.71 -1.59 -3.90
N ARG A 193 -17.73 -1.54 -3.00
CA ARG A 193 -17.90 -1.25 -1.57
C ARG A 193 -17.48 0.18 -1.20
N VAL A 194 -17.14 1.03 -2.18
CA VAL A 194 -16.72 2.42 -1.93
C VAL A 194 -17.92 3.24 -1.49
N THR A 195 -17.79 3.93 -0.36
CA THR A 195 -18.79 4.84 0.21
C THR A 195 -18.46 6.31 -0.03
N GLY A 196 -17.21 6.63 -0.35
CA GLY A 196 -16.77 7.98 -0.66
C GLY A 196 -15.35 8.02 -1.18
N SER A 197 -15.03 9.05 -1.96
CA SER A 197 -13.73 9.30 -2.57
C SER A 197 -13.24 10.70 -2.22
N PHE A 198 -11.99 10.80 -1.80
CA PHE A 198 -11.37 12.04 -1.32
C PHE A 198 -10.00 12.19 -1.97
N PHE A 199 -9.73 13.37 -2.48
CA PHE A 199 -8.49 13.66 -3.19
C PHE A 199 -7.59 14.59 -2.39
N SER A 200 -6.30 14.54 -2.69
CA SER A 200 -5.34 15.51 -2.16
C SER A 200 -5.73 16.92 -2.60
N PRO A 201 -5.93 17.87 -1.67
CA PRO A 201 -6.47 19.20 -1.97
C PRO A 201 -5.44 20.14 -2.60
N ARG A 202 -4.15 19.80 -2.52
CA ARG A 202 -3.04 20.63 -3.02
C ARG A 202 -1.88 19.74 -3.44
N ASP A 203 -0.89 20.33 -4.06
CA ASP A 203 0.37 19.65 -4.35
C ASP A 203 1.19 19.43 -3.07
N PRO A 204 1.89 18.30 -2.95
CA PRO A 204 2.84 18.08 -1.87
C PRO A 204 4.02 19.04 -1.97
N GLU A 205 4.61 19.38 -0.83
CA GLU A 205 5.82 20.22 -0.83
C GLU A 205 6.96 19.51 -1.56
N TRP A 206 7.49 20.22 -2.55
CA TRP A 206 8.63 19.78 -3.33
C TRP A 206 9.64 20.92 -3.39
N THR A 207 10.80 20.73 -2.80
CA THR A 207 11.94 21.64 -2.85
C THR A 207 13.14 20.91 -3.43
N VAL A 208 13.86 21.60 -4.32
CA VAL A 208 15.13 21.10 -4.89
C VAL A 208 16.22 21.13 -3.84
#